data_0c0d54371dfa8d93064c815fd5c95725
#
_entry.id   0c0d54371dfa8d93064c815fd5c95725
#
_cell.length_a   1.000
_cell.length_b   1.000
_cell.length_c   1.000
_cell.angle_alpha   90.00
_cell.angle_beta   90.00
_cell.angle_gamma   90.00
#
_symmetry.space_group_name_H-M   'P 1'
#
loop_
_entity.id
_entity.type
_entity.pdbx_description
1 polymer ?
#
loop_
_entity_poly.entity_id
_entity_poly.type
_entity_poly.pdbx_seq_one_letter_code
_entity_poly.pdbx_strand_id
1 'polypeptide(L)'
;MNILFLGDLVGEGTLPFLKKNLPNILKKYNISFVIVNGENLAEGYGITPNLCDQLFNLGVNVISSGNHIWDQDNIIPYIAKQENLLRPINYSEKSPGRGIGKFTDKLGNKIIVINVSCNLFMQKADNAFIKIKDLLKGIKLKKDCDAIFVDLHGEVASEKQALANMIDGSVTAVIGTHTHVPTSDLRVLPNGTAFQTDAGMCGDYDSVIGGNKNSWIEKFNLKNNIKKIYSSNKNTTLCGVIIKVNRDNGLTSFTDQLILGTILRNKIPCEEHFNKE
;
A
#
# COMPACT_ATOMS: atom_id res chain seq x y z
N MET A 1 -16.42 -5.47 -8.73
CA MET A 1 -15.27 -5.95 -7.93
C MET A 1 -14.80 -4.82 -7.03
N ASN A 2 -14.61 -5.09 -5.72
CA ASN A 2 -14.10 -4.08 -4.79
C ASN A 2 -12.75 -4.52 -4.24
N ILE A 3 -11.76 -3.61 -4.29
CA ILE A 3 -10.41 -3.79 -3.81
C ILE A 3 -10.23 -2.93 -2.56
N LEU A 4 -9.69 -3.51 -1.48
CA LEU A 4 -9.22 -2.78 -0.31
C LEU A 4 -7.70 -2.66 -0.39
N PHE A 5 -7.19 -1.44 -0.29
CA PHE A 5 -5.78 -1.16 -0.03
C PHE A 5 -5.63 -0.55 1.36
N LEU A 6 -4.73 -1.10 2.17
CA LEU A 6 -4.29 -0.51 3.43
C LEU A 6 -2.85 0.00 3.26
N GLY A 7 -2.61 1.25 3.67
CA GLY A 7 -1.29 1.86 3.62
C GLY A 7 -0.32 1.24 4.62
N ASP A 8 0.84 1.85 4.77
CA ASP A 8 1.98 1.31 5.51
C ASP A 8 1.59 0.74 6.89
N LEU A 9 1.68 -0.58 7.05
CA LEU A 9 1.49 -1.23 8.35
C LEU A 9 2.72 -0.96 9.21
N VAL A 10 2.55 -0.25 10.33
CA VAL A 10 3.66 0.19 11.19
C VAL A 10 3.55 -0.43 12.57
N GLY A 11 4.51 -1.31 12.88
CA GLY A 11 4.60 -2.02 14.15
C GLY A 11 3.60 -3.17 14.31
N GLU A 12 4.02 -4.20 15.02
CA GLU A 12 3.23 -5.42 15.23
C GLU A 12 1.96 -5.19 16.04
N GLY A 13 1.89 -4.10 16.83
CA GLY A 13 0.69 -3.67 17.54
C GLY A 13 -0.50 -3.36 16.64
N THR A 14 -0.28 -3.21 15.33
CA THR A 14 -1.32 -3.03 14.32
C THR A 14 -2.13 -4.31 14.08
N LEU A 15 -1.51 -5.49 14.23
CA LEU A 15 -2.14 -6.78 13.89
C LEU A 15 -3.40 -7.10 14.72
N PRO A 16 -3.44 -6.92 16.05
CA PRO A 16 -4.66 -7.17 16.81
C PRO A 16 -5.85 -6.32 16.35
N PHE A 17 -5.60 -5.05 16.05
CA PHE A 17 -6.64 -4.14 15.58
C PHE A 17 -7.10 -4.49 14.16
N LEU A 18 -6.16 -4.85 13.28
CA LEU A 18 -6.45 -5.34 11.94
C LEU A 18 -7.28 -6.63 12.00
N LYS A 19 -6.86 -7.63 12.79
CA LYS A 19 -7.56 -8.90 12.99
C LYS A 19 -9.00 -8.70 13.47
N LYS A 20 -9.22 -7.75 14.37
CA LYS A 20 -10.55 -7.42 14.90
C LYS A 20 -11.46 -6.81 13.84
N ASN A 21 -10.94 -5.92 12.98
CA ASN A 21 -11.77 -5.07 12.13
C ASN A 21 -11.86 -5.55 10.68
N LEU A 22 -10.81 -6.19 10.14
CA LEU A 22 -10.75 -6.60 8.74
C LEU A 22 -11.93 -7.47 8.29
N PRO A 23 -12.37 -8.50 9.04
CA PRO A 23 -13.51 -9.33 8.62
C PRO A 23 -14.80 -8.52 8.40
N ASN A 24 -15.06 -7.55 9.26
CA ASN A 24 -16.23 -6.68 9.14
C ASN A 24 -16.12 -5.74 7.95
N ILE A 25 -14.92 -5.19 7.67
CA ILE A 25 -14.65 -4.34 6.51
C ILE A 25 -14.87 -5.15 5.22
N LEU A 26 -14.31 -6.36 5.14
CA LEU A 26 -14.47 -7.24 3.97
C LEU A 26 -15.93 -7.53 3.67
N LYS A 27 -16.71 -7.87 4.70
CA LYS A 27 -18.14 -8.16 4.57
C LYS A 27 -18.94 -6.90 4.19
N LYS A 28 -18.74 -5.80 4.92
CA LYS A 28 -19.48 -4.55 4.77
C LYS A 28 -19.38 -3.98 3.36
N TYR A 29 -18.17 -3.98 2.80
CA TYR A 29 -17.91 -3.38 1.47
C TYR A 29 -17.79 -4.41 0.35
N ASN A 30 -18.18 -5.67 0.60
CA ASN A 30 -18.11 -6.76 -0.38
C ASN A 30 -16.72 -6.83 -1.06
N ILE A 31 -15.66 -6.76 -0.23
CA ILE A 31 -14.27 -6.77 -0.72
C ILE A 31 -13.92 -8.15 -1.24
N SER A 32 -13.43 -8.22 -2.47
CA SER A 32 -12.97 -9.46 -3.08
C SER A 32 -11.45 -9.61 -3.11
N PHE A 33 -10.71 -8.49 -2.96
CA PHE A 33 -9.25 -8.48 -3.01
C PHE A 33 -8.66 -7.48 -2.02
N VAL A 34 -7.64 -7.90 -1.27
CA VAL A 34 -6.97 -7.09 -0.23
C VAL A 34 -5.49 -6.95 -0.53
N ILE A 35 -5.02 -5.71 -0.58
CA ILE A 35 -3.61 -5.36 -0.72
C ILE A 35 -3.21 -4.56 0.52
N VAL A 36 -2.04 -4.81 1.08
CA VAL A 36 -1.49 -4.01 2.17
C VAL A 36 -0.04 -3.64 1.87
N ASN A 37 0.42 -2.47 2.29
CA ASN A 37 1.85 -2.19 2.35
C ASN A 37 2.39 -2.63 3.71
N GLY A 38 3.31 -3.61 3.71
CA GLY A 38 3.82 -4.26 4.92
C GLY A 38 5.22 -3.84 5.34
N GLU A 39 5.81 -2.83 4.70
CA GLU A 39 7.24 -2.53 4.83
C GLU A 39 7.73 -2.10 6.22
N ASN A 40 6.82 -1.68 7.10
CA ASN A 40 7.17 -1.18 8.44
C ASN A 40 6.60 -2.05 9.58
N LEU A 41 6.08 -3.24 9.26
CA LEU A 41 5.36 -4.04 10.26
C LEU A 41 6.26 -4.60 11.36
N ALA A 42 7.50 -4.97 11.03
CA ALA A 42 8.48 -5.44 12.02
C ALA A 42 9.11 -4.26 12.75
N GLU A 43 8.53 -3.86 13.90
CA GLU A 43 9.04 -2.79 14.78
C GLU A 43 9.29 -1.43 14.07
N GLY A 44 8.63 -1.20 12.94
CA GLY A 44 8.79 0.01 12.11
C GLY A 44 9.78 -0.14 10.95
N TYR A 45 10.41 -1.30 10.75
CA TYR A 45 11.44 -1.53 9.74
C TYR A 45 11.35 -2.92 9.11
N GLY A 46 10.90 -2.99 7.88
CA GLY A 46 10.77 -4.26 7.15
C GLY A 46 9.59 -5.11 7.62
N ILE A 47 9.58 -6.34 7.14
CA ILE A 47 8.62 -7.38 7.48
C ILE A 47 9.33 -8.73 7.59
N THR A 48 8.85 -9.62 8.46
CA THR A 48 9.39 -10.97 8.62
C THR A 48 8.50 -12.02 7.94
N PRO A 49 9.01 -13.23 7.61
CA PRO A 49 8.20 -14.32 7.07
C PRO A 49 6.96 -14.62 7.92
N ASN A 50 7.12 -14.70 9.24
CA ASN A 50 6.02 -14.96 10.16
C ASN A 50 4.92 -13.90 10.09
N LEU A 51 5.29 -12.62 9.96
CA LEU A 51 4.34 -11.52 9.82
C LEU A 51 3.62 -11.55 8.47
N CYS A 52 4.31 -11.94 7.40
CA CYS A 52 3.67 -12.19 6.10
C CYS A 52 2.62 -13.30 6.21
N ASP A 53 2.97 -14.43 6.80
CA ASP A 53 2.06 -15.57 6.96
C ASP A 53 0.84 -15.20 7.82
N GLN A 54 1.02 -14.39 8.87
CA GLN A 54 -0.10 -13.88 9.67
C GLN A 54 -1.04 -13.00 8.83
N LEU A 55 -0.52 -12.12 7.98
CA LEU A 55 -1.34 -11.28 7.09
C LEU A 55 -2.10 -12.11 6.06
N PHE A 56 -1.44 -13.09 5.43
CA PHE A 56 -2.11 -14.00 4.48
C PHE A 56 -3.23 -14.81 5.16
N ASN A 57 -3.00 -15.29 6.38
CA ASN A 57 -4.01 -16.00 7.18
C ASN A 57 -5.20 -15.11 7.58
N LEU A 58 -5.02 -13.79 7.62
CA LEU A 58 -6.11 -12.82 7.83
C LEU A 58 -6.91 -12.51 6.55
N GLY A 59 -6.50 -13.05 5.41
CA GLY A 59 -7.18 -12.84 4.12
C GLY A 59 -6.56 -11.73 3.26
N VAL A 60 -5.36 -11.27 3.58
CA VAL A 60 -4.58 -10.40 2.68
C VAL A 60 -4.15 -11.21 1.46
N ASN A 61 -4.38 -10.68 0.27
CA ASN A 61 -4.02 -11.35 -0.98
C ASN A 61 -2.60 -11.01 -1.43
N VAL A 62 -2.18 -9.75 -1.23
CA VAL A 62 -0.85 -9.26 -1.66
C VAL A 62 -0.30 -8.31 -0.62
N ILE A 63 0.98 -8.43 -0.35
CA ILE A 63 1.76 -7.50 0.45
C ILE A 63 2.71 -6.77 -0.50
N SER A 64 2.57 -5.44 -0.61
CA SER A 64 3.55 -4.55 -1.21
C SER A 64 4.52 -4.04 -0.14
N SER A 65 5.55 -3.35 -0.56
CA SER A 65 6.59 -2.84 0.32
C SER A 65 7.20 -1.52 -0.20
N GLY A 66 8.35 -1.15 0.29
CA GLY A 66 9.09 0.04 -0.09
C GLY A 66 10.58 -0.08 0.23
N ASN A 67 11.16 1.00 0.74
CA ASN A 67 12.60 1.07 0.99
C ASN A 67 13.09 0.24 2.17
N HIS A 68 12.20 -0.17 3.09
CA HIS A 68 12.56 -1.01 4.24
C HIS A 68 12.43 -2.52 4.00
N ILE A 69 12.10 -2.96 2.78
CA ILE A 69 11.88 -4.39 2.49
C ILE A 69 13.05 -5.30 2.89
N TRP A 70 14.28 -4.77 2.90
CA TRP A 70 15.50 -5.52 3.21
C TRP A 70 15.98 -5.40 4.67
N ASP A 71 15.25 -4.67 5.53
CA ASP A 71 15.71 -4.37 6.88
C ASP A 71 15.60 -5.57 7.86
N GLN A 72 14.97 -6.67 7.42
CA GLN A 72 14.94 -7.96 8.12
C GLN A 72 15.66 -9.01 7.28
N ASP A 73 16.81 -9.51 7.72
CA ASP A 73 17.65 -10.45 6.95
C ASP A 73 16.90 -11.72 6.54
N ASN A 74 15.99 -12.20 7.39
CA ASN A 74 15.22 -13.42 7.14
C ASN A 74 14.17 -13.29 6.03
N ILE A 75 13.85 -12.06 5.58
CA ILE A 75 12.92 -11.85 4.48
C ILE A 75 13.54 -12.22 3.12
N ILE A 76 14.86 -12.13 2.98
CA ILE A 76 15.57 -12.32 1.71
C ILE A 76 15.28 -13.69 1.08
N PRO A 77 15.50 -14.83 1.78
CA PRO A 77 15.18 -16.15 1.22
C PRO A 77 13.66 -16.40 1.07
N TYR A 78 12.84 -15.70 1.85
CA TYR A 78 11.39 -15.82 1.81
C TYR A 78 10.80 -15.13 0.58
N ILE A 79 11.12 -13.85 0.34
CA ILE A 79 10.61 -13.07 -0.79
C ILE A 79 11.02 -13.66 -2.15
N ALA A 80 12.15 -14.37 -2.21
CA ALA A 80 12.59 -15.05 -3.41
C ALA A 80 11.62 -16.16 -3.88
N LYS A 81 10.81 -16.71 -2.94
CA LYS A 81 9.86 -17.81 -3.18
C LYS A 81 8.40 -17.38 -3.03
N GLN A 82 8.14 -16.31 -2.27
CA GLN A 82 6.79 -15.83 -1.97
C GLN A 82 6.28 -14.89 -3.06
N GLU A 83 5.38 -15.40 -3.89
CA GLU A 83 4.84 -14.66 -5.03
C GLU A 83 3.91 -13.50 -4.65
N ASN A 84 3.33 -13.55 -3.45
CA ASN A 84 2.37 -12.56 -2.95
C ASN A 84 3.02 -11.44 -2.13
N LEU A 85 4.36 -11.47 -1.98
CA LEU A 85 5.15 -10.38 -1.39
C LEU A 85 5.92 -9.66 -2.50
N LEU A 86 5.63 -8.38 -2.70
CA LEU A 86 6.21 -7.55 -3.76
C LEU A 86 7.20 -6.54 -3.19
N ARG A 87 8.31 -6.36 -3.89
CA ARG A 87 9.26 -5.25 -3.72
C ARG A 87 9.09 -4.22 -4.83
N PRO A 88 9.64 -2.99 -4.72
CA PRO A 88 9.61 -2.05 -5.85
C PRO A 88 10.21 -2.63 -7.14
N ILE A 89 9.47 -2.51 -8.25
CA ILE A 89 9.84 -3.09 -9.56
C ILE A 89 11.09 -2.44 -10.16
N ASN A 90 11.35 -1.19 -9.80
CA ASN A 90 12.50 -0.43 -10.27
C ASN A 90 13.76 -0.58 -9.39
N TYR A 91 13.75 -1.49 -8.40
CA TYR A 91 14.98 -1.98 -7.79
C TYR A 91 15.72 -2.92 -8.75
N SER A 92 17.01 -3.16 -8.47
CA SER A 92 17.85 -4.00 -9.32
C SER A 92 17.17 -5.34 -9.64
N GLU A 93 17.22 -5.78 -10.90
CA GLU A 93 16.72 -7.08 -11.34
C GLU A 93 17.43 -8.27 -10.67
N LYS A 94 18.66 -8.03 -10.15
CA LYS A 94 19.42 -9.02 -9.37
C LYS A 94 18.89 -9.16 -7.92
N SER A 95 18.05 -8.25 -7.45
CA SER A 95 17.47 -8.34 -6.10
C SER A 95 16.44 -9.46 -6.03
N PRO A 96 16.37 -10.22 -4.94
CA PRO A 96 15.39 -11.29 -4.78
C PRO A 96 13.95 -10.77 -4.82
N GLY A 97 13.01 -11.66 -5.16
CA GLY A 97 11.59 -11.31 -5.26
C GLY A 97 11.22 -10.57 -6.55
N ARG A 98 9.97 -10.21 -6.64
CA ARG A 98 9.36 -9.56 -7.82
C ARG A 98 8.70 -8.24 -7.45
N GLY A 99 8.53 -7.33 -8.41
CA GLY A 99 7.85 -6.05 -8.19
C GLY A 99 6.47 -5.98 -8.84
N ILE A 100 6.07 -7.05 -9.52
CA ILE A 100 4.77 -7.22 -10.15
C ILE A 100 4.28 -8.65 -9.95
N GLY A 101 2.98 -8.81 -9.72
CA GLY A 101 2.31 -10.09 -9.66
C GLY A 101 0.95 -10.06 -10.35
N LYS A 102 0.51 -11.21 -10.88
CA LYS A 102 -0.83 -11.42 -11.40
C LYS A 102 -1.56 -12.41 -10.49
N PHE A 103 -2.66 -11.99 -9.95
CA PHE A 103 -3.43 -12.69 -8.94
C PHE A 103 -4.86 -12.91 -9.41
N THR A 104 -5.54 -13.86 -8.79
CA THR A 104 -6.96 -14.09 -9.04
C THR A 104 -7.71 -13.98 -7.71
N ASP A 105 -8.79 -13.19 -7.69
CA ASP A 105 -9.67 -13.12 -6.53
C ASP A 105 -10.60 -14.33 -6.44
N LYS A 106 -11.34 -14.45 -5.33
CA LYS A 106 -12.30 -15.54 -5.11
C LYS A 106 -13.47 -15.58 -6.11
N LEU A 107 -13.63 -14.54 -6.90
CA LEU A 107 -14.68 -14.43 -7.95
C LEU A 107 -14.14 -14.72 -9.34
N GLY A 108 -12.84 -15.06 -9.48
CA GLY A 108 -12.18 -15.34 -10.75
C GLY A 108 -11.65 -14.11 -11.49
N ASN A 109 -11.75 -12.90 -10.93
CA ASN A 109 -11.19 -11.71 -11.55
C ASN A 109 -9.66 -11.72 -11.47
N LYS A 110 -9.00 -11.30 -12.54
CA LYS A 110 -7.54 -11.22 -12.65
C LYS A 110 -7.07 -9.82 -12.29
N ILE A 111 -6.27 -9.70 -11.25
CA ILE A 111 -5.72 -8.44 -10.75
C ILE A 111 -4.20 -8.45 -10.91
N ILE A 112 -3.64 -7.41 -11.52
CA ILE A 112 -2.21 -7.15 -11.52
C ILE A 112 -1.91 -6.14 -10.43
N VAL A 113 -0.95 -6.44 -9.55
CA VAL A 113 -0.43 -5.52 -8.54
C VAL A 113 1.00 -5.19 -8.89
N ILE A 114 1.33 -3.91 -8.89
CA ILE A 114 2.66 -3.37 -9.18
C ILE A 114 3.09 -2.52 -8.00
N ASN A 115 4.29 -2.76 -7.49
CA ASN A 115 4.90 -1.91 -6.48
C ASN A 115 6.03 -1.10 -7.14
N VAL A 116 6.04 0.22 -6.94
CA VAL A 116 7.01 1.15 -7.55
C VAL A 116 7.57 2.06 -6.48
N SER A 117 8.88 2.28 -6.47
CA SER A 117 9.51 3.31 -5.63
C SER A 117 9.73 4.58 -6.45
N CYS A 118 9.34 5.74 -5.92
CA CYS A 118 9.76 7.03 -6.41
C CYS A 118 11.29 7.20 -6.32
N ASN A 119 11.84 8.25 -6.93
CA ASN A 119 13.28 8.46 -6.97
C ASN A 119 13.73 9.64 -6.09
N LEU A 120 12.92 10.70 -5.97
CA LEU A 120 13.31 11.91 -5.23
C LEU A 120 13.29 11.66 -3.72
N PHE A 121 14.44 11.90 -3.08
CA PHE A 121 14.68 11.66 -1.64
C PHE A 121 14.49 10.21 -1.19
N MET A 122 14.50 9.27 -2.14
CA MET A 122 14.39 7.83 -1.89
C MET A 122 15.74 7.14 -2.10
N GLN A 123 15.82 5.85 -1.74
CA GLN A 123 16.98 5.01 -2.05
C GLN A 123 17.18 4.91 -3.57
N LYS A 124 18.44 4.69 -3.97
CA LYS A 124 18.80 4.55 -5.39
C LYS A 124 18.03 3.41 -6.06
N ALA A 125 17.28 3.76 -7.09
CA ALA A 125 16.50 2.85 -7.92
C ALA A 125 16.54 3.32 -9.38
N ASP A 126 16.16 2.46 -10.31
CA ASP A 126 15.95 2.86 -11.70
C ASP A 126 14.81 3.89 -11.79
N ASN A 127 14.77 4.67 -12.86
CA ASN A 127 13.75 5.71 -13.04
C ASN A 127 12.35 5.11 -13.06
N ALA A 128 11.51 5.51 -12.10
CA ALA A 128 10.15 5.00 -11.90
C ALA A 128 9.26 5.23 -13.12
N PHE A 129 9.35 6.42 -13.76
CA PHE A 129 8.54 6.77 -14.92
C PHE A 129 8.86 5.92 -16.14
N ILE A 130 10.13 5.68 -16.38
CA ILE A 130 10.58 4.83 -17.50
C ILE A 130 10.13 3.40 -17.24
N LYS A 131 10.41 2.86 -16.05
CA LYS A 131 10.13 1.46 -15.71
C LYS A 131 8.64 1.13 -15.79
N ILE A 132 7.76 1.96 -15.22
CA ILE A 132 6.31 1.72 -15.27
C ILE A 132 5.75 1.89 -16.68
N LYS A 133 6.20 2.91 -17.43
CA LYS A 133 5.79 3.14 -18.81
C LYS A 133 6.14 1.97 -19.72
N ASP A 134 7.34 1.43 -19.60
CA ASP A 134 7.79 0.29 -20.41
C ASP A 134 7.03 -0.97 -20.06
N LEU A 135 6.77 -1.21 -18.77
CA LEU A 135 5.96 -2.32 -18.31
C LEU A 135 4.54 -2.29 -18.91
N LEU A 136 3.88 -1.14 -18.85
CA LEU A 136 2.48 -0.99 -19.31
C LEU A 136 2.33 -1.03 -20.84
N LYS A 137 3.41 -0.99 -21.64
CA LYS A 137 3.33 -1.29 -23.09
C LYS A 137 2.86 -2.71 -23.36
N GLY A 138 3.20 -3.66 -22.49
CA GLY A 138 2.87 -5.08 -22.61
C GLY A 138 1.62 -5.52 -21.87
N ILE A 139 0.95 -4.64 -21.11
CA ILE A 139 -0.19 -5.00 -20.25
C ILE A 139 -1.35 -4.05 -20.52
N LYS A 140 -2.54 -4.61 -20.77
CA LYS A 140 -3.75 -3.82 -21.03
C LYS A 140 -4.93 -4.31 -20.20
N LEU A 141 -5.64 -3.36 -19.59
CA LEU A 141 -6.91 -3.61 -18.91
C LEU A 141 -7.89 -4.32 -19.85
N LYS A 142 -8.67 -5.24 -19.32
CA LYS A 142 -9.69 -6.08 -19.96
C LYS A 142 -9.17 -7.07 -21.00
N LYS A 143 -7.96 -6.91 -21.48
CA LYS A 143 -7.30 -7.91 -22.34
C LYS A 143 -6.50 -8.93 -21.50
N ASP A 144 -5.65 -8.42 -20.59
CA ASP A 144 -4.69 -9.24 -19.84
C ASP A 144 -5.11 -9.43 -18.38
N CYS A 145 -5.93 -8.51 -17.86
CA CYS A 145 -6.45 -8.50 -16.50
C CYS A 145 -7.71 -7.64 -16.37
N ASP A 146 -8.43 -7.79 -15.25
CA ASP A 146 -9.63 -7.03 -14.92
C ASP A 146 -9.33 -5.75 -14.16
N ALA A 147 -8.20 -5.69 -13.44
CA ALA A 147 -7.72 -4.51 -12.75
C ALA A 147 -6.18 -4.47 -12.70
N ILE A 148 -5.63 -3.25 -12.64
CA ILE A 148 -4.21 -3.00 -12.37
C ILE A 148 -4.12 -2.03 -11.21
N PHE A 149 -3.50 -2.44 -10.12
CA PHE A 149 -3.25 -1.64 -8.92
C PHE A 149 -1.77 -1.30 -8.83
N VAL A 150 -1.45 -0.03 -8.57
CA VAL A 150 -0.08 0.46 -8.36
C VAL A 150 0.05 1.02 -6.95
N ASP A 151 0.90 0.40 -6.11
CA ASP A 151 1.42 1.01 -4.88
C ASP A 151 2.65 1.84 -5.25
N LEU A 152 2.53 3.17 -5.13
CA LEU A 152 3.58 4.12 -5.47
C LEU A 152 4.24 4.67 -4.21
N HIS A 153 5.31 4.00 -3.79
CA HIS A 153 6.02 4.28 -2.57
C HIS A 153 7.03 5.41 -2.72
N GLY A 154 6.86 6.52 -2.03
CA GLY A 154 7.79 7.65 -2.15
C GLY A 154 7.47 8.87 -1.31
N GLU A 155 8.46 9.76 -1.19
CA GLU A 155 8.38 10.97 -0.34
C GLU A 155 7.64 12.12 -1.03
N VAL A 156 7.90 12.37 -2.31
CA VAL A 156 7.56 13.65 -2.96
C VAL A 156 6.18 13.61 -3.63
N ALA A 157 5.26 14.44 -3.15
CA ALA A 157 3.89 14.52 -3.68
C ALA A 157 3.84 14.85 -5.19
N SER A 158 4.67 15.79 -5.68
CA SER A 158 4.69 16.16 -7.10
C SER A 158 5.15 15.01 -7.99
N GLU A 159 6.11 14.18 -7.54
CA GLU A 159 6.56 13.00 -8.28
C GLU A 159 5.44 11.96 -8.37
N LYS A 160 4.74 11.68 -7.27
CA LYS A 160 3.58 10.78 -7.23
C LYS A 160 2.46 11.26 -8.16
N GLN A 161 2.10 12.54 -8.09
CA GLN A 161 1.07 13.12 -8.95
C GLN A 161 1.45 13.08 -10.43
N ALA A 162 2.70 13.41 -10.77
CA ALA A 162 3.17 13.39 -12.15
C ALA A 162 3.13 11.97 -12.74
N LEU A 163 3.59 10.96 -11.97
CA LEU A 163 3.56 9.57 -12.41
C LEU A 163 2.12 9.08 -12.60
N ALA A 164 1.22 9.34 -11.65
CA ALA A 164 -0.17 8.95 -11.74
C ALA A 164 -0.87 9.56 -12.96
N ASN A 165 -0.65 10.86 -13.23
CA ASN A 165 -1.20 11.52 -14.42
C ASN A 165 -0.63 10.95 -15.73
N MET A 166 0.65 10.54 -15.75
CA MET A 166 1.27 9.93 -16.93
C MET A 166 0.61 8.60 -17.32
N ILE A 167 0.12 7.83 -16.35
CA ILE A 167 -0.48 6.50 -16.58
C ILE A 167 -2.00 6.49 -16.40
N ASP A 168 -2.63 7.66 -16.26
CA ASP A 168 -4.08 7.79 -16.11
C ASP A 168 -4.83 7.16 -17.29
N GLY A 169 -5.82 6.33 -16.98
CA GLY A 169 -6.56 5.52 -17.95
C GLY A 169 -5.89 4.21 -18.36
N SER A 170 -4.63 3.99 -17.97
CA SER A 170 -3.91 2.74 -18.25
C SER A 170 -3.97 1.74 -17.10
N VAL A 171 -4.31 2.20 -15.88
CA VAL A 171 -4.39 1.41 -14.65
C VAL A 171 -5.67 1.76 -13.87
N THR A 172 -6.13 0.83 -13.03
CA THR A 172 -7.31 1.05 -12.17
C THR A 172 -7.03 2.09 -11.10
N ALA A 173 -5.90 1.96 -10.41
CA ALA A 173 -5.55 2.84 -9.31
C ALA A 173 -4.04 3.02 -9.16
N VAL A 174 -3.65 4.21 -8.71
CA VAL A 174 -2.31 4.57 -8.22
C VAL A 174 -2.48 5.16 -6.83
N ILE A 175 -2.05 4.44 -5.80
CA ILE A 175 -2.17 4.90 -4.42
C ILE A 175 -0.78 5.05 -3.83
N GLY A 176 -0.48 6.24 -3.32
CA GLY A 176 0.80 6.55 -2.69
C GLY A 176 0.93 6.01 -1.28
N THR A 177 2.18 5.75 -0.88
CA THR A 177 2.60 5.30 0.46
C THR A 177 3.91 5.98 0.88
N HIS A 178 4.46 5.69 2.05
CA HIS A 178 5.74 6.14 2.60
C HIS A 178 5.65 7.26 3.63
N THR A 179 4.85 8.31 3.41
CA THR A 179 4.89 9.47 4.33
C THR A 179 4.19 9.20 5.65
N HIS A 180 3.39 8.12 5.71
CA HIS A 180 2.58 7.73 6.86
C HIS A 180 1.44 8.71 7.19
N VAL A 181 1.22 9.76 6.37
CA VAL A 181 0.20 10.77 6.59
C VAL A 181 -0.89 10.67 5.52
N PRO A 182 -2.14 10.36 5.89
CA PRO A 182 -3.20 10.23 4.91
C PRO A 182 -3.51 11.60 4.28
N THR A 183 -3.40 11.70 2.97
CA THR A 183 -3.71 12.94 2.24
C THR A 183 -5.19 13.03 1.90
N SER A 184 -5.71 14.26 1.73
CA SER A 184 -7.12 14.51 1.45
C SER A 184 -7.46 14.55 -0.04
N ASP A 185 -6.54 14.17 -0.91
CA ASP A 185 -6.62 14.36 -2.37
C ASP A 185 -7.10 13.13 -3.15
N LEU A 186 -7.71 12.15 -2.46
CA LEU A 186 -8.29 10.98 -3.11
C LEU A 186 -9.35 11.40 -4.13
N ARG A 187 -9.17 10.99 -5.37
CA ARG A 187 -10.06 11.28 -6.49
C ARG A 187 -9.94 10.26 -7.61
N VAL A 188 -10.86 10.30 -8.55
CA VAL A 188 -10.71 9.64 -9.85
C VAL A 188 -10.15 10.66 -10.83
N LEU A 189 -9.05 10.34 -11.49
CA LEU A 189 -8.42 11.17 -12.52
C LEU A 189 -9.30 11.21 -13.80
N PRO A 190 -9.08 12.18 -14.70
CA PRO A 190 -9.96 12.39 -15.85
C PRO A 190 -10.17 11.17 -16.77
N ASN A 191 -9.17 10.28 -16.87
CA ASN A 191 -9.27 9.06 -17.69
C ASN A 191 -9.68 7.82 -16.89
N GLY A 192 -10.04 7.96 -15.60
CA GLY A 192 -10.68 6.92 -14.80
C GLY A 192 -9.78 6.17 -13.82
N THR A 193 -8.53 6.56 -13.63
CA THR A 193 -7.64 5.99 -12.61
C THR A 193 -7.92 6.61 -11.24
N ALA A 194 -8.15 5.81 -10.19
CA ALA A 194 -8.15 6.33 -8.82
C ALA A 194 -6.75 6.78 -8.41
N PHE A 195 -6.65 7.92 -7.73
CA PHE A 195 -5.38 8.44 -7.23
C PHE A 195 -5.52 9.04 -5.84
N GLN A 196 -4.54 8.77 -4.98
CA GLN A 196 -4.28 9.46 -3.73
C GLN A 196 -2.77 9.61 -3.54
N THR A 197 -2.32 10.79 -3.10
CA THR A 197 -0.88 11.06 -2.87
C THR A 197 -0.28 10.17 -1.78
N ASP A 198 -1.03 9.91 -0.70
CA ASP A 198 -0.63 8.95 0.33
C ASP A 198 -1.85 8.40 1.07
N ALA A 199 -1.92 7.09 1.20
CA ALA A 199 -3.01 6.42 1.92
C ALA A 199 -2.92 6.65 3.44
N GLY A 200 -1.76 7.02 3.94
CA GLY A 200 -1.42 7.07 5.35
C GLY A 200 -1.03 5.70 5.90
N MET A 201 -0.58 5.65 7.15
CA MET A 201 -0.20 4.40 7.79
C MET A 201 -1.37 3.70 8.49
N CYS A 202 -1.23 2.39 8.66
CA CYS A 202 -1.96 1.62 9.65
C CYS A 202 -1.04 1.47 10.87
N GLY A 203 -1.27 2.28 11.91
CA GLY A 203 -0.36 2.35 13.04
C GLY A 203 -0.83 3.31 14.12
N ASP A 204 0.04 3.61 15.07
CA ASP A 204 -0.24 4.53 16.16
C ASP A 204 -0.03 5.98 15.74
N TYR A 205 -1.11 6.74 15.65
CA TYR A 205 -1.06 8.17 15.32
C TYR A 205 -0.78 9.07 16.54
N ASP A 206 -0.77 8.55 17.77
CA ASP A 206 -0.21 9.25 18.93
C ASP A 206 1.32 9.06 19.00
N SER A 207 1.97 9.30 17.90
CA SER A 207 3.40 9.05 17.63
C SER A 207 3.96 10.12 16.67
N VAL A 208 5.20 9.96 16.24
CA VAL A 208 5.74 10.68 15.09
C VAL A 208 5.96 9.69 13.97
N ILE A 209 5.12 9.74 12.95
CA ILE A 209 5.10 8.80 11.81
C ILE A 209 5.18 7.31 12.21
N GLY A 210 4.49 6.93 13.31
CA GLY A 210 4.49 5.57 13.85
C GLY A 210 5.58 5.29 14.88
N GLY A 211 6.62 6.11 15.00
CA GLY A 211 7.74 5.93 15.92
C GLY A 211 7.56 6.65 17.26
N ASN A 212 8.27 6.22 18.28
CA ASN A 212 8.23 6.81 19.62
C ASN A 212 8.47 8.32 19.59
N LYS A 213 7.53 9.12 20.13
CA LYS A 213 7.59 10.59 20.13
C LYS A 213 8.85 11.16 20.77
N ASN A 214 9.19 10.67 21.95
CA ASN A 214 10.34 11.21 22.71
C ASN A 214 11.65 10.94 21.97
N SER A 215 11.81 9.76 21.39
CA SER A 215 12.99 9.42 20.60
C SER A 215 13.14 10.32 19.36
N TRP A 216 12.02 10.64 18.67
CA TRP A 216 12.04 11.59 17.56
C TRP A 216 12.39 13.01 17.99
N ILE A 217 11.79 13.50 19.10
CA ILE A 217 12.09 14.82 19.65
C ILE A 217 13.57 14.92 20.07
N GLU A 218 14.10 13.91 20.73
CA GLU A 218 15.52 13.86 21.11
C GLU A 218 16.44 13.84 19.88
N LYS A 219 16.09 13.07 18.85
CA LYS A 219 16.84 13.01 17.59
C LYS A 219 16.94 14.38 16.92
N PHE A 220 15.82 15.09 16.77
CA PHE A 220 15.81 16.43 16.17
C PHE A 220 16.44 17.50 17.04
N ASN A 221 16.38 17.37 18.36
CA ASN A 221 17.08 18.26 19.29
C ASN A 221 18.58 18.00 19.37
N LEU A 222 19.13 17.07 18.57
CA LEU A 222 20.55 16.69 18.55
C LEU A 222 21.11 16.29 19.92
N LYS A 223 20.26 15.89 20.86
CA LYS A 223 20.69 15.52 22.22
C LYS A 223 21.32 14.12 22.26
N ASN A 224 20.87 13.23 21.35
CA ASN A 224 21.34 11.85 21.30
C ASN A 224 21.51 11.40 19.84
N ASN A 225 22.53 10.58 19.58
CA ASN A 225 22.74 9.96 18.27
C ASN A 225 21.85 8.71 18.13
N ILE A 226 20.52 8.91 18.06
CA ILE A 226 19.56 7.83 17.95
C ILE A 226 19.57 7.30 16.52
N LYS A 227 20.06 6.09 16.33
CA LYS A 227 20.15 5.44 15.01
C LYS A 227 18.84 4.80 14.58
N LYS A 228 18.09 4.18 15.50
CA LYS A 228 16.83 3.47 15.22
C LYS A 228 15.75 3.92 16.20
N ILE A 229 14.57 4.24 15.68
CA ILE A 229 13.40 4.63 16.48
C ILE A 229 12.33 3.58 16.25
N TYR A 230 12.02 2.82 17.30
CA TYR A 230 11.04 1.74 17.25
C TYR A 230 9.60 2.27 17.19
N SER A 231 8.72 1.45 16.63
CA SER A 231 7.30 1.77 16.50
C SER A 231 6.62 1.96 17.85
N SER A 232 5.64 2.88 17.87
CA SER A 232 4.65 2.97 18.95
C SER A 232 3.48 2.04 18.61
N ASN A 233 2.93 1.34 19.62
CA ASN A 233 1.94 0.28 19.41
C ASN A 233 0.69 0.43 20.28
N LYS A 234 0.28 1.67 20.63
CA LYS A 234 -0.79 1.90 21.62
C LYS A 234 -2.16 2.16 21.02
N ASN A 235 -2.25 3.02 20.02
CA ASN A 235 -3.52 3.58 19.51
C ASN A 235 -3.62 3.42 17.99
N THR A 236 -3.80 2.19 17.53
CA THR A 236 -3.86 1.88 16.09
C THR A 236 -5.03 2.56 15.40
N THR A 237 -4.72 3.20 14.28
CA THR A 237 -5.69 3.63 13.26
C THR A 237 -5.36 2.92 11.95
N LEU A 238 -6.36 2.36 11.29
CA LEU A 238 -6.23 1.83 9.92
C LEU A 238 -6.50 2.96 8.94
N CYS A 239 -5.58 3.21 8.02
CA CYS A 239 -5.77 4.09 6.89
C CYS A 239 -5.67 3.32 5.59
N GLY A 240 -6.54 3.63 4.63
CA GLY A 240 -6.56 2.96 3.34
C GLY A 240 -7.60 3.52 2.39
N VAL A 241 -7.80 2.80 1.30
CA VAL A 241 -8.73 3.17 0.22
C VAL A 241 -9.53 1.96 -0.20
N ILE A 242 -10.82 2.15 -0.44
CA ILE A 242 -11.66 1.15 -1.09
C ILE A 242 -11.93 1.62 -2.53
N ILE A 243 -11.70 0.73 -3.48
CA ILE A 243 -11.81 1.01 -4.92
C ILE A 243 -12.85 0.07 -5.51
N LYS A 244 -13.87 0.66 -6.12
CA LYS A 244 -14.85 -0.08 -6.94
C LYS A 244 -14.41 -0.04 -8.40
N VAL A 245 -14.15 -1.21 -8.95
CA VAL A 245 -13.68 -1.37 -10.33
C VAL A 245 -14.90 -1.50 -11.27
N ASN A 246 -14.89 -0.73 -12.34
CA ASN A 246 -15.84 -0.87 -13.43
C ASN A 246 -15.54 -2.17 -14.20
N ARG A 247 -16.55 -3.03 -14.35
CA ARG A 247 -16.39 -4.35 -14.99
C ARG A 247 -16.13 -4.27 -16.49
N ASP A 248 -16.58 -3.21 -17.16
CA ASP A 248 -16.49 -3.09 -18.61
C ASP A 248 -15.10 -2.68 -19.08
N ASN A 249 -14.49 -1.72 -18.37
CA ASN A 249 -13.22 -1.13 -18.78
C ASN A 249 -12.04 -1.37 -17.80
N GLY A 250 -12.30 -1.90 -16.59
CA GLY A 250 -11.26 -2.14 -15.57
C GLY A 250 -10.77 -0.89 -14.85
N LEU A 251 -11.34 0.27 -15.12
CA LEU A 251 -11.02 1.53 -14.45
C LEU A 251 -11.85 1.69 -13.15
N THR A 252 -11.58 2.74 -12.39
CA THR A 252 -12.32 3.03 -11.17
C THR A 252 -13.67 3.66 -11.46
N SER A 253 -14.75 3.05 -10.96
CA SER A 253 -16.10 3.63 -11.01
C SER A 253 -16.41 4.48 -9.78
N PHE A 254 -15.83 4.11 -8.61
CA PHE A 254 -15.96 4.83 -7.35
C PHE A 254 -14.80 4.51 -6.42
N THR A 255 -14.40 5.47 -5.60
CA THR A 255 -13.38 5.26 -4.56
C THR A 255 -13.69 6.13 -3.34
N ASP A 256 -13.38 5.62 -2.16
CA ASP A 256 -13.45 6.41 -0.93
C ASP A 256 -12.36 5.97 0.06
N GLN A 257 -11.97 6.92 0.91
CA GLN A 257 -10.94 6.73 1.92
C GLN A 257 -11.52 6.06 3.17
N LEU A 258 -10.81 5.07 3.69
CA LEU A 258 -11.09 4.42 4.96
C LEU A 258 -10.10 4.93 6.02
N ILE A 259 -10.62 5.59 7.07
CA ILE A 259 -9.85 5.91 8.29
C ILE A 259 -10.67 5.37 9.47
N LEU A 260 -10.14 4.38 10.17
CA LEU A 260 -10.79 3.74 11.30
C LEU A 260 -9.83 3.62 12.48
N GLY A 261 -10.10 4.35 13.55
CA GLY A 261 -9.24 4.35 14.74
C GLY A 261 -9.72 5.33 15.81
N THR A 262 -8.84 5.66 16.76
CA THR A 262 -9.19 6.50 17.90
C THR A 262 -8.58 7.90 17.87
N ILE A 263 -7.51 8.12 17.10
CA ILE A 263 -6.76 9.38 17.11
C ILE A 263 -7.18 10.29 15.95
N LEU A 264 -7.17 9.77 14.73
CA LEU A 264 -7.65 10.56 13.59
C LEU A 264 -9.18 10.56 13.55
N ARG A 265 -9.75 11.63 12.96
CA ARG A 265 -11.18 11.64 12.67
C ARG A 265 -11.53 10.48 11.73
N ASN A 266 -12.41 9.61 12.17
CA ASN A 266 -12.85 8.48 11.37
C ASN A 266 -13.49 8.95 10.05
N LYS A 267 -13.13 8.28 8.97
CA LYS A 267 -13.76 8.39 7.66
C LYS A 267 -14.20 6.99 7.23
N ILE A 268 -15.49 6.74 7.34
CA ILE A 268 -16.09 5.43 7.06
C ILE A 268 -16.87 5.55 5.76
N PRO A 269 -16.44 4.89 4.67
CA PRO A 269 -17.14 4.92 3.40
C PRO A 269 -18.61 4.52 3.51
N CYS A 270 -19.46 5.14 2.67
CA CYS A 270 -20.86 4.71 2.57
C CYS A 270 -20.92 3.37 1.83
N GLU A 271 -21.46 2.34 2.48
CA GLU A 271 -21.50 0.97 1.93
C GLU A 271 -22.35 0.84 0.68
N GLU A 272 -23.38 1.68 0.53
CA GLU A 272 -24.26 1.64 -0.64
C GLU A 272 -23.52 1.89 -1.97
N HIS A 273 -22.46 2.68 -1.95
CA HIS A 273 -21.66 2.95 -3.15
C HIS A 273 -20.91 1.70 -3.63
N PHE A 274 -20.60 0.76 -2.72
CA PHE A 274 -19.82 -0.43 -3.04
C PHE A 274 -20.70 -1.66 -3.26
N ASN A 275 -21.92 -1.69 -2.74
CA ASN A 275 -22.82 -2.84 -2.78
C ASN A 275 -23.86 -2.79 -3.93
N LYS A 276 -24.04 -1.64 -4.58
CA LYS A 276 -24.87 -1.56 -5.79
C LYS A 276 -24.08 -2.12 -6.99
N GLU A 277 -24.74 -2.94 -7.80
CA GLU A 277 -24.19 -3.46 -9.06
C GLU A 277 -23.95 -2.35 -10.10
#